data_628fb75bc1beafe501402ab60d882e63
#
_entry.id   628fb75bc1beafe501402ab60d882e63
#
_cell.length_a   1.000
_cell.length_b   1.000
_cell.length_c   1.000
_cell.angle_alpha   90.00
_cell.angle_beta   90.00
_cell.angle_gamma   90.00
#
_symmetry.space_group_name_H-M   'P 1'
#
loop_
_entity.id
_entity.type
_entity.pdbx_description
1 polymer ?
#
loop_
_entity_poly.entity_id
_entity_poly.type
_entity_poly.pdbx_seq_one_letter_code
_entity_poly.pdbx_strand_id
1 'polypeptide(L)'
;MTVTLLSPHWSANTRVQKAANNSAPIRQGAPDKVAVKLLQQALISTGFPMKAGADGIFGNQTAQAVIAAEKHFGFDADGGVAGREVIGALDLSLRGWKPPPGAHWGGLLARTIIPVAQRKIGRALTALGDVRTMLQVGGFDFVTADGVTMTALRTHFKLVPPGGARQPIEEFITIATIDPLIANYRGIRNTLNNPRLVRHSICTLGLDVAAEAGLGGPELFGPAYSDFRFDPVEVTNIDITGPNSLAAMMMHEATHVVDAQSGDDATTHISEFTAAYETQQARHARHNPSAYATFAAHIDAGADRPRAQRFGLGAGRPL
;
A
#
# COMPACT_ATOMS: atom_id res chain seq x y z
N MET A 1 10.18 -0.48 11.84
CA MET A 1 9.34 -0.27 13.05
C MET A 1 8.99 -1.61 13.68
N THR A 2 8.86 -1.66 14.98
CA THR A 2 8.45 -2.84 15.70
C THR A 2 6.93 -2.82 15.82
N VAL A 3 6.23 -3.82 15.30
CA VAL A 3 4.78 -3.99 15.52
C VAL A 3 4.54 -4.13 17.02
N THR A 4 3.65 -3.32 17.56
CA THR A 4 3.23 -3.38 18.96
C THR A 4 1.84 -3.99 19.03
N LEU A 5 1.70 -5.12 19.69
CA LEU A 5 0.41 -5.74 19.95
C LEU A 5 -0.37 -4.87 20.95
N LEU A 6 -1.62 -4.57 20.63
CA LEU A 6 -2.45 -3.63 21.38
C LEU A 6 -3.52 -4.33 22.25
N SER A 7 -3.81 -5.62 21.98
CA SER A 7 -4.72 -6.38 22.84
C SER A 7 -4.12 -6.60 24.23
N PRO A 8 -4.84 -6.31 25.32
CA PRO A 8 -4.39 -6.62 26.69
C PRO A 8 -4.07 -8.09 26.91
N HIS A 9 -4.61 -8.95 26.04
CA HIS A 9 -4.44 -10.41 26.13
C HIS A 9 -2.97 -10.84 26.14
N TRP A 10 -2.11 -10.17 25.34
CA TRP A 10 -0.69 -10.54 25.22
C TRP A 10 0.30 -9.39 25.16
N SER A 11 -0.16 -8.17 25.34
CA SER A 11 0.70 -6.97 25.21
C SER A 11 1.97 -7.00 26.07
N ALA A 12 1.93 -7.65 27.24
CA ALA A 12 3.08 -7.80 28.14
C ALA A 12 3.99 -9.00 27.81
N ASN A 13 3.63 -9.85 26.84
CA ASN A 13 4.40 -11.07 26.55
C ASN A 13 5.45 -10.80 25.47
N THR A 14 6.71 -10.70 25.86
CA THR A 14 7.84 -10.44 24.95
C THR A 14 8.03 -11.54 23.89
N ARG A 15 7.69 -12.78 24.19
CA ARG A 15 7.84 -13.90 23.25
C ARG A 15 6.80 -13.81 22.13
N VAL A 16 5.55 -13.48 22.47
CA VAL A 16 4.49 -13.26 21.48
C VAL A 16 4.81 -12.00 20.66
N GLN A 17 5.31 -10.92 21.30
CA GLN A 17 5.75 -9.72 20.61
C GLN A 17 6.88 -10.00 19.58
N LYS A 18 7.84 -10.87 19.92
CA LYS A 18 8.88 -11.32 18.97
C LYS A 18 8.28 -12.10 17.80
N ALA A 19 7.28 -12.94 18.05
CA ALA A 19 6.61 -13.68 16.99
C ALA A 19 5.81 -12.73 16.06
N ALA A 20 5.11 -11.74 16.61
CA ALA A 20 4.42 -10.71 15.83
C ALA A 20 5.38 -9.87 14.96
N ASN A 21 6.66 -9.85 15.26
CA ASN A 21 7.68 -9.19 14.45
C ASN A 21 8.51 -10.18 13.59
N ASN A 22 8.05 -11.40 13.41
CA ASN A 22 8.72 -12.48 12.68
C ASN A 22 10.16 -12.80 13.16
N SER A 23 10.62 -12.21 14.26
CA SER A 23 11.94 -12.47 14.80
C SER A 23 12.05 -13.84 15.47
N ALA A 24 10.92 -14.41 15.90
CA ALA A 24 10.82 -15.76 16.46
C ALA A 24 9.37 -16.27 16.38
N PRO A 25 8.88 -16.73 15.21
CA PRO A 25 7.53 -17.30 15.08
C PRO A 25 7.29 -18.47 16.04
N ILE A 26 6.05 -18.67 16.49
CA ILE A 26 5.65 -19.77 17.37
C ILE A 26 5.16 -20.92 16.48
N ARG A 27 5.76 -22.08 16.65
CA ARG A 27 5.48 -23.27 15.82
C ARG A 27 5.49 -24.54 16.65
N GLN A 28 5.12 -25.65 16.03
CA GLN A 28 5.12 -26.95 16.70
C GLN A 28 6.45 -27.24 17.40
N GLY A 29 6.36 -27.71 18.65
CA GLY A 29 7.51 -27.95 19.51
C GLY A 29 8.08 -26.68 20.18
N ALA A 30 7.41 -25.52 20.07
CA ALA A 30 7.85 -24.30 20.77
C ALA A 30 7.94 -24.53 22.29
N PRO A 31 9.08 -24.19 22.93
CA PRO A 31 9.31 -24.52 24.34
C PRO A 31 8.61 -23.57 25.31
N ASP A 32 8.23 -22.36 24.89
CA ASP A 32 7.59 -21.37 25.74
C ASP A 32 6.11 -21.67 25.92
N LYS A 33 5.80 -22.43 26.95
CA LYS A 33 4.43 -22.83 27.29
C LYS A 33 3.48 -21.65 27.54
N VAL A 34 3.99 -20.52 28.07
CA VAL A 34 3.17 -19.34 28.35
C VAL A 34 2.75 -18.68 27.05
N ALA A 35 3.69 -18.45 26.15
CA ALA A 35 3.39 -17.86 24.84
C ALA A 35 2.46 -18.76 24.00
N VAL A 36 2.69 -20.08 24.03
CA VAL A 36 1.81 -21.06 23.38
C VAL A 36 0.40 -21.02 23.96
N LYS A 37 0.27 -20.98 25.30
CA LYS A 37 -1.04 -20.91 25.96
C LYS A 37 -1.79 -19.64 25.59
N LEU A 38 -1.11 -18.50 25.55
CA LEU A 38 -1.71 -17.22 25.11
C LEU A 38 -2.19 -17.30 23.64
N LEU A 39 -1.38 -17.85 22.75
CA LEU A 39 -1.77 -18.09 21.36
C LEU A 39 -3.02 -18.98 21.27
N GLN A 40 -3.04 -20.09 21.99
CA GLN A 40 -4.17 -21.01 22.03
C GLN A 40 -5.45 -20.34 22.56
N GLN A 41 -5.34 -19.54 23.62
CA GLN A 41 -6.46 -18.77 24.16
C GLN A 41 -7.00 -17.76 23.14
N ALA A 42 -6.10 -17.07 22.43
CA ALA A 42 -6.48 -16.13 21.36
C ALA A 42 -7.22 -16.86 20.22
N LEU A 43 -6.68 -18.00 19.75
CA LEU A 43 -7.33 -18.84 18.73
C LEU A 43 -8.73 -19.28 19.17
N ILE A 44 -8.88 -19.79 20.39
CA ILE A 44 -10.18 -20.25 20.93
C ILE A 44 -11.15 -19.06 20.99
N SER A 45 -10.72 -17.92 21.54
CA SER A 45 -11.57 -16.73 21.71
C SER A 45 -12.01 -16.11 20.38
N THR A 46 -11.29 -16.37 19.32
CA THR A 46 -11.59 -15.87 17.97
C THR A 46 -12.25 -16.89 17.05
N GLY A 47 -12.65 -18.04 17.60
CA GLY A 47 -13.47 -19.02 16.88
C GLY A 47 -12.73 -20.24 16.31
N PHE A 48 -11.49 -20.50 16.74
CA PHE A 48 -10.69 -21.68 16.35
C PHE A 48 -10.52 -22.65 17.54
N PRO A 49 -11.56 -23.43 17.90
CA PRO A 49 -11.53 -24.26 19.09
C PRO A 49 -10.56 -25.45 18.93
N MET A 50 -10.01 -25.87 20.08
CA MET A 50 -9.16 -27.05 20.19
C MET A 50 -9.69 -27.96 21.31
N LYS A 51 -9.69 -29.27 21.08
CA LYS A 51 -10.19 -30.24 22.09
C LYS A 51 -9.34 -30.25 23.37
N ALA A 52 -8.04 -30.05 23.25
CA ALA A 52 -7.14 -29.96 24.40
C ALA A 52 -7.23 -28.63 25.14
N GLY A 53 -7.97 -27.66 24.60
CA GLY A 53 -7.99 -26.29 25.15
C GLY A 53 -6.65 -25.58 25.03
N ALA A 54 -6.39 -24.66 25.94
CA ALA A 54 -5.14 -23.91 26.01
C ALA A 54 -4.19 -24.55 27.03
N ASP A 55 -3.55 -25.64 26.63
CA ASP A 55 -2.66 -26.48 27.47
C ASP A 55 -1.19 -26.01 27.49
N GLY A 56 -0.82 -25.06 26.61
CA GLY A 56 0.54 -24.56 26.46
C GLY A 56 1.47 -25.49 25.67
N ILE A 57 0.92 -26.50 25.00
CA ILE A 57 1.68 -27.43 24.15
C ILE A 57 1.33 -27.14 22.67
N PHE A 58 2.30 -26.64 21.92
CA PHE A 58 2.09 -26.45 20.48
C PHE A 58 2.24 -27.83 19.77
N GLY A 59 1.15 -28.58 19.80
CA GLY A 59 1.01 -29.84 19.09
C GLY A 59 0.24 -29.70 17.77
N ASN A 60 -0.17 -30.81 17.21
CA ASN A 60 -0.89 -30.86 15.93
C ASN A 60 -2.23 -30.08 15.97
N GLN A 61 -2.95 -30.12 17.12
CA GLN A 61 -4.22 -29.38 17.24
C GLN A 61 -4.01 -27.86 17.15
N THR A 62 -2.95 -27.33 17.77
CA THR A 62 -2.59 -25.93 17.69
C THR A 62 -2.18 -25.57 16.26
N ALA A 63 -1.36 -26.40 15.60
CA ALA A 63 -0.99 -26.16 14.21
C ALA A 63 -2.22 -26.13 13.28
N GLN A 64 -3.18 -27.04 13.44
CA GLN A 64 -4.41 -27.05 12.66
C GLN A 64 -5.29 -25.83 12.95
N ALA A 65 -5.35 -25.34 14.19
CA ALA A 65 -6.07 -24.12 14.54
C ALA A 65 -5.42 -22.88 13.92
N VAL A 66 -4.08 -22.82 13.87
CA VAL A 66 -3.35 -21.75 13.17
C VAL A 66 -3.65 -21.79 11.68
N ILE A 67 -3.58 -22.97 11.02
CA ILE A 67 -3.93 -23.12 9.59
C ILE A 67 -5.37 -22.71 9.33
N ALA A 68 -6.30 -23.02 10.23
CA ALA A 68 -7.69 -22.60 10.10
C ALA A 68 -7.84 -21.09 10.22
N ALA A 69 -7.09 -20.45 11.12
CA ALA A 69 -7.04 -19.02 11.27
C ALA A 69 -6.44 -18.34 10.03
N GLU A 70 -5.32 -18.85 9.50
CA GLU A 70 -4.72 -18.36 8.25
C GLU A 70 -5.74 -18.34 7.12
N LYS A 71 -6.42 -19.46 6.89
CA LYS A 71 -7.47 -19.56 5.85
C LYS A 71 -8.65 -18.62 6.10
N HIS A 72 -9.08 -18.48 7.37
CA HIS A 72 -10.17 -17.60 7.74
C HIS A 72 -9.85 -16.13 7.48
N PHE A 73 -8.63 -15.72 7.80
CA PHE A 73 -8.12 -14.38 7.57
C PHE A 73 -7.65 -14.13 6.12
N GLY A 74 -7.66 -15.16 5.27
CA GLY A 74 -7.29 -15.07 3.86
C GLY A 74 -5.79 -15.13 3.60
N PHE A 75 -5.03 -15.73 4.51
CA PHE A 75 -3.60 -15.95 4.39
C PHE A 75 -3.28 -17.29 3.73
N ASP A 76 -2.10 -17.37 3.12
CA ASP A 76 -1.56 -18.64 2.67
C ASP A 76 -1.09 -19.47 3.86
N ALA A 77 -1.51 -20.74 3.91
CA ALA A 77 -1.14 -21.61 5.02
C ALA A 77 0.34 -22.03 4.90
N ASP A 78 1.14 -21.63 5.88
CA ASP A 78 2.58 -21.93 5.97
C ASP A 78 2.94 -23.15 6.84
N GLY A 79 1.99 -24.07 7.02
CA GLY A 79 2.18 -25.24 7.85
C GLY A 79 1.83 -25.04 9.33
N GLY A 80 1.14 -23.98 9.65
CA GLY A 80 0.66 -23.65 11.00
C GLY A 80 1.72 -22.98 11.86
N VAL A 81 2.46 -22.06 11.28
CA VAL A 81 3.43 -21.22 11.98
C VAL A 81 2.76 -19.90 12.38
N ALA A 82 2.66 -19.64 13.68
CA ALA A 82 2.10 -18.38 14.17
C ALA A 82 3.17 -17.28 14.17
N GLY A 83 3.21 -16.54 13.10
CA GLY A 83 4.04 -15.36 12.88
C GLY A 83 3.25 -14.07 12.94
N ARG A 84 3.79 -13.02 12.31
CA ARG A 84 3.24 -11.67 12.26
C ARG A 84 1.78 -11.64 11.82
N GLU A 85 1.46 -12.37 10.78
CA GLU A 85 0.14 -12.39 10.14
C GLU A 85 -0.95 -12.90 11.07
N VAL A 86 -0.77 -14.13 11.55
CA VAL A 86 -1.74 -14.77 12.42
C VAL A 86 -1.86 -14.02 13.74
N ILE A 87 -0.74 -13.69 14.38
CA ILE A 87 -0.75 -12.98 15.67
C ILE A 87 -1.34 -11.58 15.51
N GLY A 88 -1.00 -10.87 14.43
CA GLY A 88 -1.57 -9.56 14.12
C GLY A 88 -3.07 -9.63 13.89
N ALA A 89 -3.55 -10.57 13.08
CA ALA A 89 -4.98 -10.76 12.82
C ALA A 89 -5.76 -11.18 14.08
N LEU A 90 -5.16 -12.02 14.92
CA LEU A 90 -5.73 -12.40 16.22
C LEU A 90 -5.78 -11.18 17.16
N ASP A 91 -4.72 -10.35 17.22
CA ASP A 91 -4.71 -9.11 18.02
C ASP A 91 -5.85 -8.19 17.63
N LEU A 92 -6.08 -8.02 16.34
CA LEU A 92 -7.19 -7.24 15.82
C LEU A 92 -8.55 -7.83 16.17
N SER A 93 -8.70 -9.14 16.00
CA SER A 93 -9.95 -9.85 16.28
C SER A 93 -10.31 -9.79 17.76
N LEU A 94 -9.31 -9.90 18.63
CA LEU A 94 -9.50 -9.72 20.09
C LEU A 94 -9.93 -8.30 20.47
N ARG A 95 -9.68 -7.32 19.61
CA ARG A 95 -10.15 -5.93 19.75
C ARG A 95 -11.46 -5.64 19.02
N GLY A 96 -12.13 -6.68 18.53
CA GLY A 96 -13.44 -6.57 17.90
C GLY A 96 -13.43 -6.45 16.38
N TRP A 97 -12.27 -6.43 15.73
CA TRP A 97 -12.22 -6.48 14.27
C TRP A 97 -12.68 -7.85 13.76
N LYS A 98 -13.46 -7.83 12.69
CA LYS A 98 -13.87 -9.04 11.97
C LYS A 98 -13.50 -8.90 10.51
N PRO A 99 -12.85 -9.93 9.91
CA PRO A 99 -12.66 -9.90 8.47
C PRO A 99 -14.02 -9.84 7.79
N PRO A 100 -14.18 -9.06 6.72
CA PRO A 100 -15.41 -9.06 5.95
C PRO A 100 -15.73 -10.49 5.46
N PRO A 101 -16.99 -10.93 5.49
CA PRO A 101 -17.37 -12.26 5.06
C PRO A 101 -16.85 -12.58 3.64
N GLY A 102 -16.10 -13.66 3.48
CA GLY A 102 -15.51 -14.06 2.20
C GLY A 102 -14.35 -13.19 1.72
N ALA A 103 -13.77 -12.38 2.60
CA ALA A 103 -12.59 -11.60 2.29
C ALA A 103 -11.33 -12.45 2.36
N HIS A 104 -10.99 -13.07 1.26
CA HIS A 104 -9.58 -13.14 0.92
C HIS A 104 -9.12 -11.71 0.61
N TRP A 105 -7.94 -11.32 1.06
CA TRP A 105 -7.34 -10.01 0.73
C TRP A 105 -7.38 -9.74 -0.78
N GLY A 106 -7.13 -10.75 -1.61
CA GLY A 106 -7.34 -10.68 -3.05
C GLY A 106 -8.77 -10.29 -3.47
N GLY A 107 -9.78 -10.73 -2.73
CA GLY A 107 -11.16 -10.31 -2.97
C GLY A 107 -11.42 -8.86 -2.58
N LEU A 108 -10.82 -8.37 -1.49
CA LEU A 108 -10.87 -6.96 -1.09
C LEU A 108 -10.14 -6.09 -2.13
N LEU A 109 -8.94 -6.50 -2.55
CA LEU A 109 -8.18 -5.83 -3.61
C LEU A 109 -9.00 -5.71 -4.88
N ALA A 110 -9.47 -6.84 -5.43
CA ALA A 110 -10.15 -6.87 -6.72
C ALA A 110 -11.49 -6.13 -6.71
N ARG A 111 -12.28 -6.25 -5.62
CA ARG A 111 -13.65 -5.71 -5.58
C ARG A 111 -13.76 -4.30 -5.03
N THR A 112 -12.79 -3.86 -4.25
CA THR A 112 -12.86 -2.56 -3.56
C THR A 112 -11.71 -1.66 -3.92
N ILE A 113 -10.47 -2.11 -3.72
CA ILE A 113 -9.29 -1.24 -3.80
C ILE A 113 -8.94 -0.92 -5.26
N ILE A 114 -8.85 -1.94 -6.13
CA ILE A 114 -8.55 -1.74 -7.56
C ILE A 114 -9.58 -0.84 -8.24
N PRO A 115 -10.90 -1.02 -8.07
CA PRO A 115 -11.89 -0.10 -8.63
C PRO A 115 -11.72 1.36 -8.16
N VAL A 116 -11.36 1.58 -6.90
CA VAL A 116 -11.07 2.95 -6.39
C VAL A 116 -9.83 3.52 -7.07
N ALA A 117 -8.75 2.75 -7.18
CA ALA A 117 -7.54 3.16 -7.89
C ALA A 117 -7.84 3.48 -9.37
N GLN A 118 -8.58 2.61 -10.05
CA GLN A 118 -8.98 2.79 -11.46
C GLN A 118 -9.79 4.07 -11.68
N ARG A 119 -10.72 4.39 -10.78
CA ARG A 119 -11.49 5.64 -10.84
C ARG A 119 -10.58 6.85 -10.71
N LYS A 120 -9.64 6.86 -9.74
CA LYS A 120 -8.69 7.95 -9.54
C LYS A 120 -7.78 8.14 -10.76
N ILE A 121 -7.25 7.06 -11.30
CA ILE A 121 -6.44 7.05 -12.52
C ILE A 121 -7.27 7.59 -13.70
N GLY A 122 -8.53 7.19 -13.84
CA GLY A 122 -9.43 7.70 -14.86
C GLY A 122 -9.58 9.21 -14.81
N ARG A 123 -9.82 9.77 -13.63
CA ARG A 123 -9.90 11.23 -13.42
C ARG A 123 -8.59 11.95 -13.74
N ALA A 124 -7.45 11.39 -13.28
CA ALA A 124 -6.13 11.94 -13.60
C ALA A 124 -5.87 11.95 -15.12
N LEU A 125 -6.21 10.86 -15.82
CA LEU A 125 -6.08 10.78 -17.28
C LEU A 125 -6.98 11.77 -18.00
N THR A 126 -8.21 12.00 -17.53
CA THR A 126 -9.10 13.03 -18.09
C THR A 126 -8.48 14.41 -17.91
N ALA A 127 -8.08 14.78 -16.69
CA ALA A 127 -7.46 16.07 -16.40
C ALA A 127 -6.20 16.34 -17.25
N LEU A 128 -5.31 15.35 -17.37
CA LEU A 128 -4.12 15.46 -18.22
C LEU A 128 -4.46 15.51 -19.71
N GLY A 129 -5.50 14.77 -20.15
CA GLY A 129 -6.00 14.78 -21.53
C GLY A 129 -6.55 16.16 -21.92
N ASP A 130 -7.27 16.81 -21.02
CA ASP A 130 -7.79 18.17 -21.22
C ASP A 130 -6.65 19.19 -21.36
N VAL A 131 -5.64 19.14 -20.48
CA VAL A 131 -4.43 19.95 -20.58
C VAL A 131 -3.71 19.72 -21.89
N ARG A 132 -3.54 18.46 -22.30
CA ARG A 132 -2.91 18.09 -23.57
C ARG A 132 -3.67 18.68 -24.77
N THR A 133 -4.99 18.59 -24.76
CA THR A 133 -5.85 19.13 -25.81
C THR A 133 -5.70 20.65 -25.91
N MET A 134 -5.71 21.37 -24.79
CA MET A 134 -5.47 22.82 -24.76
C MET A 134 -4.11 23.20 -25.36
N LEU A 135 -3.05 22.43 -25.06
CA LEU A 135 -1.72 22.64 -25.64
C LEU A 135 -1.71 22.43 -27.17
N GLN A 136 -2.48 21.48 -27.67
CA GLN A 136 -2.52 21.15 -29.12
C GLN A 136 -3.26 22.20 -29.96
N VAL A 137 -4.32 22.78 -29.42
CA VAL A 137 -5.11 23.78 -30.16
C VAL A 137 -4.48 25.19 -30.13
N GLY A 138 -3.31 25.35 -29.49
CA GLY A 138 -2.57 26.63 -29.51
C GLY A 138 -3.21 27.75 -28.72
N GLY A 139 -4.30 27.48 -28.02
CA GLY A 139 -5.06 28.45 -27.24
C GLY A 139 -5.04 28.11 -25.77
N PHE A 140 -3.84 27.93 -25.17
CA PHE A 140 -3.74 27.68 -23.76
C PHE A 140 -4.14 28.94 -22.99
N ASP A 141 -5.44 29.05 -22.73
CA ASP A 141 -5.95 30.09 -21.85
C ASP A 141 -5.93 29.54 -20.41
N PHE A 142 -4.91 29.94 -19.67
CA PHE A 142 -4.76 29.57 -18.26
C PHE A 142 -5.91 30.04 -17.38
N VAL A 143 -6.70 31.00 -17.85
CA VAL A 143 -7.89 31.52 -17.14
C VAL A 143 -9.02 30.50 -17.17
N THR A 144 -9.09 29.68 -18.21
CA THR A 144 -10.11 28.63 -18.37
C THR A 144 -9.66 27.25 -17.92
N ALA A 145 -8.36 27.07 -17.68
CA ALA A 145 -7.84 25.81 -17.16
C ALA A 145 -8.38 25.54 -15.75
N ASP A 146 -8.78 24.29 -15.50
CA ASP A 146 -9.22 23.87 -14.17
C ASP A 146 -8.15 24.17 -13.12
N GLY A 147 -8.47 25.05 -12.17
CA GLY A 147 -7.55 25.47 -11.11
C GLY A 147 -7.04 24.33 -10.24
N VAL A 148 -7.84 23.28 -10.07
CA VAL A 148 -7.45 22.05 -9.34
C VAL A 148 -6.34 21.35 -10.09
N THR A 149 -6.51 21.13 -11.41
CA THR A 149 -5.51 20.45 -12.24
C THR A 149 -4.21 21.24 -12.30
N MET A 150 -4.26 22.57 -12.48
CA MET A 150 -3.05 23.40 -12.50
C MET A 150 -2.31 23.36 -11.16
N THR A 151 -3.04 23.46 -10.05
CA THR A 151 -2.46 23.36 -8.71
C THR A 151 -1.85 21.99 -8.49
N ALA A 152 -2.53 20.92 -8.87
CA ALA A 152 -2.03 19.57 -8.73
C ALA A 152 -0.75 19.30 -9.57
N LEU A 153 -0.71 19.78 -10.81
CA LEU A 153 0.48 19.70 -11.67
C LEU A 153 1.68 20.41 -11.03
N ARG A 154 1.46 21.62 -10.51
CA ARG A 154 2.51 22.38 -9.83
C ARG A 154 2.96 21.69 -8.54
N THR A 155 2.03 21.26 -7.71
CA THR A 155 2.33 20.65 -6.41
C THR A 155 3.09 19.34 -6.56
N HIS A 156 2.62 18.43 -7.41
CA HIS A 156 3.11 17.07 -7.44
C HIS A 156 4.18 16.82 -8.51
N PHE A 157 4.08 17.47 -9.68
CA PHE A 157 5.04 17.30 -10.77
C PHE A 157 5.93 18.53 -11.02
N LYS A 158 5.76 19.62 -10.25
CA LYS A 158 6.51 20.86 -10.41
C LYS A 158 6.37 21.44 -11.82
N LEU A 159 5.20 21.29 -12.42
CA LEU A 159 4.87 21.80 -13.75
C LEU A 159 4.04 23.07 -13.63
N VAL A 160 4.48 24.11 -14.32
CA VAL A 160 3.84 25.44 -14.32
C VAL A 160 3.43 25.86 -15.72
N PRO A 161 2.41 26.73 -15.83
CA PRO A 161 1.97 27.25 -17.11
C PRO A 161 3.09 27.90 -17.94
N PRO A 162 3.11 27.72 -19.28
CA PRO A 162 4.03 28.46 -20.17
C PRO A 162 3.87 29.98 -20.03
N GLY A 163 5.01 30.69 -20.04
CA GLY A 163 5.02 32.16 -19.92
C GLY A 163 4.86 32.71 -18.51
N GLY A 164 4.56 31.85 -17.52
CA GLY A 164 4.53 32.25 -16.11
C GLY A 164 5.92 32.31 -15.47
N ALA A 165 6.00 32.94 -14.30
CA ALA A 165 7.19 32.87 -13.46
C ALA A 165 7.39 31.44 -12.96
N ARG A 166 8.62 30.90 -13.07
CA ARG A 166 8.96 29.57 -12.57
C ARG A 166 10.15 29.61 -11.62
N GLN A 167 10.15 28.70 -10.69
CA GLN A 167 11.30 28.43 -9.83
C GLN A 167 12.31 27.51 -10.53
N PRO A 168 13.58 27.44 -10.08
CA PRO A 168 14.59 26.55 -10.68
C PRO A 168 14.22 25.06 -10.68
N ILE A 169 13.36 24.64 -9.76
CA ILE A 169 12.89 23.25 -9.64
C ILE A 169 11.71 22.93 -10.56
N GLU A 170 11.08 23.94 -11.16
CA GLU A 170 9.86 23.82 -11.97
C GLU A 170 10.19 23.76 -13.45
N GLU A 171 9.33 23.11 -14.23
CA GLU A 171 9.36 23.08 -15.69
C GLU A 171 8.03 23.60 -16.25
N PHE A 172 8.05 24.02 -17.52
CA PHE A 172 6.80 24.44 -18.18
C PHE A 172 5.95 23.24 -18.59
N ILE A 173 4.64 23.40 -18.48
CA ILE A 173 3.66 22.49 -19.06
C ILE A 173 3.79 22.54 -20.59
N THR A 174 4.13 21.43 -21.19
CA THR A 174 4.29 21.23 -22.64
C THR A 174 3.78 19.84 -23.01
N ILE A 175 3.61 19.57 -24.29
CA ILE A 175 3.31 18.22 -24.77
C ILE A 175 4.38 17.23 -24.29
N ALA A 176 5.65 17.62 -24.34
CA ALA A 176 6.78 16.78 -23.93
C ALA A 176 6.78 16.45 -22.42
N THR A 177 6.17 17.29 -21.56
CA THR A 177 6.07 17.03 -20.12
C THR A 177 4.76 16.32 -19.75
N ILE A 178 3.69 16.48 -20.52
CA ILE A 178 2.37 15.86 -20.24
C ILE A 178 2.25 14.45 -20.80
N ASP A 179 2.73 14.20 -22.03
CA ASP A 179 2.60 12.88 -22.66
C ASP A 179 3.24 11.74 -21.84
N PRO A 180 4.43 11.88 -21.22
CA PRO A 180 4.97 10.88 -20.32
C PRO A 180 4.06 10.59 -19.11
N LEU A 181 3.45 11.61 -18.50
CA LEU A 181 2.53 11.41 -17.38
C LEU A 181 1.30 10.60 -17.80
N ILE A 182 0.74 10.91 -18.98
CA ILE A 182 -0.39 10.14 -19.54
C ILE A 182 0.03 8.69 -19.82
N ALA A 183 1.21 8.49 -20.38
CA ALA A 183 1.74 7.15 -20.68
C ALA A 183 1.91 6.34 -19.38
N ASN A 184 2.49 6.93 -18.35
CA ASN A 184 2.68 6.28 -17.05
C ASN A 184 1.34 5.94 -16.38
N TYR A 185 0.36 6.84 -16.36
CA TYR A 185 -0.98 6.52 -15.83
C TYR A 185 -1.67 5.40 -16.61
N ARG A 186 -1.49 5.31 -17.91
CA ARG A 186 -1.99 4.17 -18.71
C ARG A 186 -1.26 2.89 -18.32
N GLY A 187 0.06 2.95 -18.13
CA GLY A 187 0.87 1.84 -17.64
C GLY A 187 0.40 1.36 -16.27
N ILE A 188 0.25 2.27 -15.29
CA ILE A 188 -0.26 1.98 -13.94
C ILE A 188 -1.63 1.29 -14.02
N ARG A 189 -2.55 1.83 -14.82
CA ARG A 189 -3.87 1.24 -15.04
C ARG A 189 -3.79 -0.17 -15.60
N ASN A 190 -2.92 -0.39 -16.58
CA ASN A 190 -2.74 -1.70 -17.20
C ASN A 190 -2.12 -2.72 -16.22
N THR A 191 -1.15 -2.28 -15.41
CA THR A 191 -0.56 -3.09 -14.34
C THR A 191 -1.64 -3.55 -13.35
N LEU A 192 -2.47 -2.64 -12.86
CA LEU A 192 -3.54 -2.96 -11.91
C LEU A 192 -4.66 -3.84 -12.50
N ASN A 193 -4.83 -3.85 -13.82
CA ASN A 193 -5.78 -4.72 -14.51
C ASN A 193 -5.22 -6.10 -14.84
N ASN A 194 -3.92 -6.30 -14.69
CA ASN A 194 -3.29 -7.56 -15.05
C ASN A 194 -3.11 -8.47 -13.82
N PRO A 195 -3.92 -9.53 -13.67
CA PRO A 195 -3.84 -10.43 -12.51
C PRO A 195 -2.50 -11.17 -12.40
N ARG A 196 -1.67 -11.16 -13.44
CA ARG A 196 -0.32 -11.73 -13.40
C ARG A 196 0.71 -10.78 -12.81
N LEU A 197 0.43 -9.47 -12.85
CA LEU A 197 1.30 -8.43 -12.32
C LEU A 197 0.87 -7.97 -10.93
N VAL A 198 -0.40 -8.16 -10.58
CA VAL A 198 -0.93 -7.88 -9.25
C VAL A 198 -0.99 -9.19 -8.48
N ARG A 199 -0.08 -9.35 -7.54
CA ARG A 199 -0.07 -10.47 -6.61
C ARG A 199 -0.45 -9.94 -5.23
N HIS A 200 -1.13 -10.76 -4.47
CA HIS A 200 -1.33 -10.54 -3.05
C HIS A 200 -0.57 -11.64 -2.33
N SER A 201 0.40 -11.27 -1.59
CA SER A 201 1.09 -12.14 -0.65
C SER A 201 1.25 -11.41 0.67
N ILE A 202 1.63 -12.15 1.65
CA ILE A 202 1.76 -11.64 2.99
C ILE A 202 3.20 -11.23 3.20
N CYS A 203 3.42 -10.09 3.82
CA CYS A 203 4.76 -9.57 4.06
C CYS A 203 5.56 -10.54 4.94
N THR A 204 6.45 -11.30 4.32
CA THR A 204 7.37 -12.21 5.02
C THR A 204 8.67 -11.50 5.41
N LEU A 205 8.88 -10.28 5.00
CA LEU A 205 10.15 -9.58 5.13
C LEU A 205 10.33 -8.81 6.43
N GLY A 206 9.31 -8.76 7.29
CA GLY A 206 9.40 -8.08 8.59
C GLY A 206 9.66 -6.58 8.47
N LEU A 207 9.41 -6.00 7.31
CA LEU A 207 9.54 -4.57 7.06
C LEU A 207 8.19 -3.91 7.28
N ASP A 208 8.21 -2.69 7.78
CA ASP A 208 7.04 -1.83 7.99
C ASP A 208 6.47 -1.31 6.65
N VAL A 209 6.26 -2.22 5.71
CA VAL A 209 5.84 -1.91 4.35
C VAL A 209 4.46 -2.49 4.14
N ALA A 210 3.49 -1.65 3.88
CA ALA A 210 2.11 -2.08 3.62
C ALA A 210 1.93 -2.68 2.21
N ALA A 211 2.81 -2.32 1.27
CA ALA A 211 2.90 -2.88 -0.07
C ALA A 211 4.32 -2.74 -0.62
N GLU A 212 4.71 -3.56 -1.57
CA GLU A 212 5.97 -3.43 -2.28
C GLU A 212 5.83 -3.84 -3.74
N ALA A 213 6.62 -3.22 -4.63
CA ALA A 213 6.81 -3.68 -5.99
C ALA A 213 8.03 -4.62 -6.04
N GLY A 214 7.81 -5.86 -6.47
CA GLY A 214 8.90 -6.77 -6.77
C GLY A 214 9.55 -6.38 -8.08
N LEU A 215 10.71 -5.76 -8.02
CA LEU A 215 11.54 -5.53 -9.19
C LEU A 215 12.30 -6.82 -9.48
N GLY A 216 11.70 -7.71 -10.29
CA GLY A 216 12.32 -8.96 -10.68
C GLY A 216 13.60 -8.71 -11.43
N GLY A 217 14.73 -9.10 -10.87
CA GLY A 217 15.94 -9.26 -11.64
C GLY A 217 15.76 -10.34 -12.71
N PRO A 218 16.48 -10.27 -13.83
CA PRO A 218 16.31 -11.20 -14.95
C PRO A 218 16.57 -12.67 -14.59
N GLU A 219 17.14 -12.95 -13.44
CA GLU A 219 17.57 -14.30 -13.07
C GLU A 219 16.63 -15.04 -12.12
N LEU A 220 15.68 -14.36 -11.44
CA LEU A 220 14.91 -14.99 -10.38
C LEU A 220 13.38 -15.03 -10.59
N PHE A 221 12.74 -14.05 -11.24
CA PHE A 221 11.27 -13.94 -11.19
C PHE A 221 10.54 -13.52 -12.49
N GLY A 222 11.25 -13.33 -13.58
CA GLY A 222 10.62 -12.84 -14.83
C GLY A 222 10.29 -11.34 -14.77
N PRO A 223 9.30 -10.87 -15.52
CA PRO A 223 8.97 -9.45 -15.61
C PRO A 223 8.61 -8.87 -14.24
N ALA A 224 8.94 -7.59 -14.03
CA ALA A 224 8.59 -6.86 -12.84
C ALA A 224 7.08 -7.00 -12.51
N TYR A 225 6.75 -7.12 -11.26
CA TYR A 225 5.37 -7.26 -10.77
C TYR A 225 5.17 -6.42 -9.52
N SER A 226 3.95 -5.97 -9.30
CA SER A 226 3.53 -5.44 -8.01
C SER A 226 3.10 -6.59 -7.12
N ASP A 227 3.79 -6.75 -6.01
CA ASP A 227 3.43 -7.71 -4.98
C ASP A 227 2.84 -6.94 -3.79
N PHE A 228 1.52 -6.94 -3.70
CA PHE A 228 0.83 -6.28 -2.60
C PHE A 228 0.82 -7.20 -1.40
N ARG A 229 1.78 -6.98 -0.53
CA ARG A 229 1.91 -7.70 0.73
C ARG A 229 1.22 -6.89 1.81
N PHE A 230 0.14 -7.44 2.34
CA PHE A 230 -0.61 -6.79 3.40
C PHE A 230 -0.16 -7.29 4.76
N ASP A 231 0.20 -6.36 5.62
CA ASP A 231 0.28 -6.60 7.04
C ASP A 231 -1.09 -6.30 7.67
N PRO A 232 -1.77 -7.30 8.24
CA PRO A 232 -3.08 -7.07 8.85
C PRO A 232 -3.03 -6.05 9.99
N VAL A 233 -1.89 -5.86 10.65
CA VAL A 233 -1.73 -4.86 11.72
C VAL A 233 -1.64 -3.45 11.14
N GLU A 234 -0.92 -3.27 10.04
CA GLU A 234 -0.79 -1.97 9.38
C GLU A 234 -2.06 -1.58 8.63
N VAL A 235 -2.68 -2.52 7.92
CA VAL A 235 -3.90 -2.28 7.13
C VAL A 235 -5.07 -1.77 7.97
N THR A 236 -5.15 -2.13 9.25
CA THR A 236 -6.21 -1.63 10.14
C THR A 236 -6.04 -0.19 10.59
N ASN A 237 -4.86 0.36 10.47
CA ASN A 237 -4.59 1.76 10.76
C ASN A 237 -4.81 2.65 9.54
N ILE A 238 -5.10 2.06 8.37
CA ILE A 238 -5.33 2.77 7.12
C ILE A 238 -6.83 2.83 6.86
N ASP A 239 -7.37 4.02 6.69
CA ASP A 239 -8.74 4.20 6.24
C ASP A 239 -8.87 3.72 4.78
N ILE A 240 -9.30 2.48 4.60
CA ILE A 240 -9.52 1.88 3.28
C ILE A 240 -10.71 2.47 2.53
N THR A 241 -11.54 3.27 3.18
CA THR A 241 -12.68 3.97 2.57
C THR A 241 -12.34 5.39 2.15
N GLY A 242 -11.27 5.96 2.70
CA GLY A 242 -10.82 7.32 2.40
C GLY A 242 -10.12 7.45 1.03
N PRO A 243 -9.99 8.67 0.50
CA PRO A 243 -9.32 8.92 -0.78
C PRO A 243 -7.81 8.63 -0.76
N ASN A 244 -7.22 8.43 0.42
CA ASN A 244 -5.80 8.13 0.62
C ASN A 244 -5.60 6.73 1.20
N SER A 245 -6.32 5.82 0.66
CA SER A 245 -6.40 4.46 1.08
C SER A 245 -5.30 3.61 0.43
N LEU A 246 -5.39 2.30 0.69
CA LEU A 246 -4.65 1.27 -0.02
C LEU A 246 -4.63 1.46 -1.55
N ALA A 247 -5.65 2.13 -2.14
CA ALA A 247 -5.66 2.46 -3.56
C ALA A 247 -4.51 3.40 -3.97
N ALA A 248 -4.12 4.35 -3.12
CA ALA A 248 -2.97 5.22 -3.39
C ALA A 248 -1.66 4.44 -3.31
N MET A 249 -1.52 3.55 -2.33
CA MET A 249 -0.36 2.66 -2.23
C MET A 249 -0.27 1.73 -3.44
N MET A 250 -1.39 1.15 -3.89
CA MET A 250 -1.40 0.34 -5.10
C MET A 250 -0.95 1.11 -6.35
N MET A 251 -1.37 2.36 -6.48
CA MET A 251 -0.90 3.21 -7.58
C MET A 251 0.60 3.51 -7.47
N HIS A 252 1.10 3.75 -6.25
CA HIS A 252 2.51 3.96 -5.95
C HIS A 252 3.34 2.74 -6.40
N GLU A 253 3.01 1.55 -5.92
CA GLU A 253 3.73 0.32 -6.26
C GLU A 253 3.62 -0.02 -7.76
N ALA A 254 2.45 0.19 -8.36
CA ALA A 254 2.29 0.00 -9.80
C ALA A 254 3.13 0.98 -10.63
N THR A 255 3.46 2.16 -10.09
CA THR A 255 4.38 3.11 -10.75
C THR A 255 5.80 2.54 -10.82
N HIS A 256 6.28 1.91 -9.75
CA HIS A 256 7.59 1.22 -9.78
C HIS A 256 7.64 0.16 -10.88
N VAL A 257 6.56 -0.58 -11.10
CA VAL A 257 6.50 -1.60 -12.17
C VAL A 257 6.59 -0.94 -13.56
N VAL A 258 5.94 0.20 -13.75
CA VAL A 258 5.97 0.93 -15.04
C VAL A 258 7.36 1.49 -15.29
N ASP A 259 8.00 2.11 -14.31
CA ASP A 259 9.35 2.65 -14.42
C ASP A 259 10.39 1.55 -14.70
N ALA A 260 10.30 0.43 -14.00
CA ALA A 260 11.17 -0.72 -14.24
C ALA A 260 11.02 -1.29 -15.66
N GLN A 261 9.82 -1.28 -16.23
CA GLN A 261 9.56 -1.73 -17.61
C GLN A 261 10.07 -0.74 -18.65
N SER A 262 10.11 0.55 -18.34
CA SER A 262 10.65 1.58 -19.24
C SER A 262 12.16 1.68 -19.21
N GLY A 263 12.84 1.00 -18.28
CA GLY A 263 14.28 1.06 -18.09
C GLY A 263 14.73 2.34 -17.38
N ASP A 264 13.80 3.15 -16.91
CA ASP A 264 14.07 4.33 -16.09
C ASP A 264 14.44 3.92 -14.65
N ASP A 265 15.30 4.74 -14.04
CA ASP A 265 15.81 4.45 -12.70
C ASP A 265 14.72 4.72 -11.63
N ALA A 266 14.11 3.63 -11.16
CA ALA A 266 13.13 3.65 -10.06
C ALA A 266 13.69 4.14 -8.71
N THR A 267 14.90 4.70 -8.69
CA THR A 267 15.60 5.10 -7.46
C THR A 267 15.10 6.43 -6.89
N THR A 268 14.30 7.19 -7.60
CA THR A 268 13.77 8.46 -7.09
C THR A 268 12.53 8.20 -6.23
N HIS A 269 12.75 7.69 -5.04
CA HIS A 269 11.68 7.49 -4.05
C HIS A 269 11.72 8.62 -3.01
N ILE A 270 10.97 9.69 -3.25
CA ILE A 270 10.82 10.78 -2.31
C ILE A 270 9.41 10.74 -1.73
N SER A 271 9.33 10.38 -0.45
CA SER A 271 8.05 10.30 0.24
C SER A 271 7.37 11.67 0.33
N GLU A 272 6.10 11.72 -0.01
CA GLU A 272 5.23 12.90 0.05
C GLU A 272 5.08 13.48 1.46
N PHE A 273 5.52 12.75 2.49
CA PHE A 273 5.55 13.22 3.88
C PHE A 273 6.80 14.02 4.22
N THR A 274 7.79 14.07 3.34
CA THR A 274 9.08 14.72 3.61
C THR A 274 9.16 16.12 3.01
N ALA A 275 10.02 16.98 3.58
CA ALA A 275 10.29 18.29 3.00
C ALA A 275 10.92 18.19 1.59
N ALA A 276 11.66 17.12 1.33
CA ALA A 276 12.25 16.84 0.04
C ALA A 276 11.21 16.73 -1.07
N TYR A 277 9.99 16.26 -0.78
CA TYR A 277 8.90 16.21 -1.76
C TYR A 277 8.52 17.60 -2.28
N GLU A 278 8.51 18.62 -1.42
CA GLU A 278 8.16 19.98 -1.81
C GLU A 278 9.26 20.63 -2.67
N THR A 279 10.51 20.22 -2.49
CA THR A 279 11.69 20.80 -3.15
C THR A 279 12.28 19.93 -4.26
N GLN A 280 11.69 18.77 -4.56
CA GLN A 280 12.15 17.91 -5.66
C GLN A 280 12.05 18.63 -7.01
N GLN A 281 12.98 18.32 -7.91
CA GLN A 281 12.95 18.87 -9.28
C GLN A 281 11.86 18.19 -10.12
N ALA A 282 11.29 18.91 -11.10
CA ALA A 282 10.26 18.39 -12.00
C ALA A 282 10.65 17.06 -12.67
N ARG A 283 11.90 16.94 -13.13
CA ARG A 283 12.42 15.69 -13.72
C ARG A 283 12.35 14.49 -12.74
N HIS A 284 12.64 14.71 -11.45
CA HIS A 284 12.56 13.66 -10.43
C HIS A 284 11.10 13.36 -10.04
N ALA A 285 10.25 14.38 -10.00
CA ALA A 285 8.85 14.21 -9.69
C ALA A 285 8.13 13.30 -10.72
N ARG A 286 8.55 13.32 -12.00
CA ARG A 286 7.99 12.45 -13.04
C ARG A 286 8.37 10.98 -12.91
N HIS A 287 9.36 10.66 -12.10
CA HIS A 287 9.78 9.28 -11.77
C HIS A 287 9.47 8.91 -10.32
N ASN A 288 8.84 9.82 -9.55
CA ASN A 288 8.52 9.57 -8.16
C ASN A 288 7.13 8.93 -8.01
N PRO A 289 7.01 7.67 -7.57
CA PRO A 289 5.73 6.99 -7.39
C PRO A 289 4.75 7.75 -6.50
N SER A 290 5.25 8.41 -5.44
CA SER A 290 4.45 9.25 -4.58
C SER A 290 3.79 10.43 -5.33
N ALA A 291 4.43 10.97 -6.36
CA ALA A 291 3.86 12.07 -7.14
C ALA A 291 2.62 11.62 -7.93
N TYR A 292 2.64 10.41 -8.51
CA TYR A 292 1.50 9.85 -9.22
C TYR A 292 0.33 9.55 -8.28
N ALA A 293 0.60 8.89 -7.17
CA ALA A 293 -0.42 8.55 -6.19
C ALA A 293 -1.11 9.79 -5.61
N THR A 294 -0.33 10.81 -5.24
CA THR A 294 -0.85 12.06 -4.66
C THR A 294 -1.53 12.95 -5.69
N PHE A 295 -1.02 13.05 -6.91
CA PHE A 295 -1.70 13.79 -7.98
C PHE A 295 -3.10 13.21 -8.26
N ALA A 296 -3.20 11.89 -8.43
CA ALA A 296 -4.49 11.25 -8.65
C ALA A 296 -5.46 11.45 -7.47
N ALA A 297 -4.94 11.45 -6.24
CA ALA A 297 -5.73 11.73 -5.04
C ALA A 297 -6.19 13.19 -4.99
N HIS A 298 -5.33 14.15 -5.36
CA HIS A 298 -5.65 15.57 -5.43
C HIS A 298 -6.77 15.85 -6.46
N ILE A 299 -6.64 15.29 -7.67
CA ILE A 299 -7.66 15.41 -8.73
C ILE A 299 -8.98 14.77 -8.30
N ASP A 300 -8.95 13.60 -7.66
CA ASP A 300 -10.17 12.89 -7.20
C ASP A 300 -10.89 13.67 -6.09
N ALA A 301 -10.14 14.33 -5.20
CA ALA A 301 -10.69 15.08 -4.08
C ALA A 301 -11.07 16.53 -4.42
N GLY A 302 -10.60 17.07 -5.54
CA GLY A 302 -10.78 18.48 -5.92
C GLY A 302 -9.89 19.45 -5.13
N ALA A 303 -9.01 18.96 -4.28
CA ALA A 303 -8.08 19.78 -3.50
C ALA A 303 -6.89 18.93 -3.01
N ASP A 304 -5.74 19.58 -2.77
CA ASP A 304 -4.63 18.97 -2.08
C ASP A 304 -4.97 18.75 -0.60
N ARG A 305 -4.41 17.70 -0.03
CA ARG A 305 -4.54 17.42 1.40
C ARG A 305 -3.32 17.94 2.14
N PRO A 306 -3.50 18.34 3.41
CA PRO A 306 -2.36 18.59 4.28
C PRO A 306 -1.38 17.42 4.23
N ARG A 307 -0.09 17.71 4.19
CA ARG A 307 1.00 16.74 4.05
C ARG A 307 0.81 15.49 4.94
N ALA A 308 0.47 15.68 6.22
CA ALA A 308 0.22 14.60 7.18
C ALA A 308 -1.03 13.75 6.86
N GLN A 309 -1.84 14.12 5.88
CA GLN A 309 -3.10 13.46 5.52
C GLN A 309 -3.14 12.97 4.07
N ARG A 310 -2.04 13.12 3.29
CA ARG A 310 -2.05 12.79 1.86
C ARG A 310 -2.38 11.33 1.58
N PHE A 311 -2.04 10.41 2.49
CA PHE A 311 -2.40 9.00 2.39
C PHE A 311 -3.40 8.49 3.44
N GLY A 312 -4.06 9.37 4.17
CA GLY A 312 -5.00 8.96 5.22
C GLY A 312 -4.33 8.33 6.44
N LEU A 313 -3.02 8.41 6.52
CA LEU A 313 -2.29 8.07 7.73
C LEU A 313 -2.65 9.13 8.76
N GLY A 314 -3.34 8.72 9.83
CA GLY A 314 -3.70 9.61 10.93
C GLY A 314 -2.47 10.37 11.42
N ALA A 315 -2.67 11.62 11.82
CA ALA A 315 -1.63 12.46 12.36
C ALA A 315 -0.86 11.68 13.43
N GLY A 316 0.39 11.28 13.13
CA GLY A 316 1.25 10.71 14.15
C GLY A 316 2.21 9.59 13.75
N ARG A 317 2.21 9.10 12.51
CA ARG A 317 3.23 8.12 12.10
C ARG A 317 4.01 8.60 10.88
N PRO A 318 5.31 8.88 11.01
CA PRO A 318 6.22 8.87 9.86
C PRO A 318 6.37 7.42 9.38
N LEU A 319 6.30 7.21 8.07
CA LEU A 319 6.79 5.99 7.43
C LEU A 319 8.29 5.87 7.60
#